data_eb81a411d78a7409167e85d9e8e3ca98
#
_entry.id   eb81a411d78a7409167e85d9e8e3ca98
#
_cell.length_a   1.000
_cell.length_b   1.000
_cell.length_c   1.000
_cell.angle_alpha   90.00
_cell.angle_beta   90.00
_cell.angle_gamma   90.00
#
_symmetry.space_group_name_H-M   'P 1'
#
loop_
_entity.id
_entity.type
_entity.pdbx_description
1 polymer ?
#
loop_
_entity_poly.entity_id
_entity_poly.type
_entity_poly.pdbx_seq_one_letter_code
_entity_poly.pdbx_strand_id
1 'polypeptide(L)'
;MLMKRLNYFALLLVVLMAMPVSSLQAKNKKDKTAKEQQMTTGAQDRAVWVELMWKIAYPVIHNLAENTLRQNMPIESPSGNPKGYDEVTHLEAVGRTLAGVAPWLSLPDDDTEEGKLRKQMREEVLKGLKNAVDPNSPDKLNFTKQPQPIVDAAYLVHAFLRAPKALWEPLDDVTKQRYIESLKALRNRTGAYNNWLVFTGLNESFINWAGGECDPFRLKIAKNKVREWYAGDGWYCDGPKFSMDYYNSYVLNPMYVAMLETLASKKRAGQKEVDEAMARMVRHAEFCERIIGPDGTYPALGRSVTYRSAAFQSLADVALREKLPVHLKPAQVRCALTAVHCNLYEGNQNFDENGWLVLGFNGHQPEAADGYTSTGSLYMATLSFLPLGLPADNAFWTAPYEDWTTKKAWKGEHLHRDYKVEY
;
A
#
# COMPACT_ATOMS: atom_id res chain seq x y z
N MET A 1 73.29 -1.57 -6.59
CA MET A 1 72.07 -1.73 -7.39
C MET A 1 70.86 -1.12 -6.67
N LEU A 2 71.08 -0.01 -5.95
CA LEU A 2 70.05 0.63 -5.11
C LEU A 2 69.87 2.13 -5.39
N MET A 3 70.54 2.71 -6.34
CA MET A 3 70.52 4.13 -6.65
C MET A 3 69.84 4.53 -7.97
N LYS A 4 69.16 3.60 -8.65
CA LYS A 4 68.41 3.91 -9.90
C LYS A 4 66.89 3.90 -9.76
N ARG A 5 66.32 3.70 -8.55
CA ARG A 5 64.85 3.68 -8.34
C ARG A 5 64.30 4.96 -7.69
N LEU A 6 65.14 5.93 -7.28
CA LEU A 6 64.67 7.16 -6.67
C LEU A 6 64.34 8.28 -7.65
N ASN A 7 64.79 8.21 -8.90
CA ASN A 7 64.59 9.29 -9.88
C ASN A 7 63.25 9.19 -10.68
N TYR A 8 62.52 8.08 -10.58
CA TYR A 8 61.19 7.98 -11.24
C TYR A 8 60.02 8.48 -10.39
N PHE A 9 60.17 8.57 -9.07
CA PHE A 9 59.15 9.09 -8.20
C PHE A 9 59.10 10.64 -8.11
N ALA A 10 60.21 11.30 -8.35
CA ALA A 10 60.31 12.76 -8.36
C ALA A 10 59.76 13.40 -9.65
N LEU A 11 59.73 12.65 -10.80
CA LEU A 11 59.23 13.17 -12.06
C LEU A 11 57.70 13.04 -12.19
N LEU A 12 57.06 12.15 -11.41
CA LEU A 12 55.57 11.96 -11.42
C LEU A 12 54.86 12.98 -10.56
N LEU A 13 55.56 13.62 -9.58
CA LEU A 13 54.98 14.62 -8.69
C LEU A 13 54.94 16.03 -9.27
N VAL A 14 55.78 16.34 -10.28
CA VAL A 14 55.87 17.65 -10.92
C VAL A 14 54.87 17.83 -12.06
N VAL A 15 54.35 16.74 -12.64
CA VAL A 15 53.35 16.80 -13.73
C VAL A 15 51.91 16.95 -13.19
N LEU A 16 51.67 16.68 -11.90
CA LEU A 16 50.36 16.82 -11.24
C LEU A 16 50.06 18.22 -10.68
N MET A 17 51.00 19.15 -10.71
CA MET A 17 50.82 20.53 -10.19
C MET A 17 50.59 21.59 -11.27
N ALA A 18 50.41 21.25 -12.50
CA ALA A 18 50.25 22.20 -13.64
C ALA A 18 48.92 22.06 -14.40
N MET A 19 47.89 21.51 -13.77
CA MET A 19 46.53 21.63 -14.34
C MET A 19 45.80 22.81 -13.71
N PRO A 20 45.27 23.74 -14.49
CA PRO A 20 44.57 24.90 -13.93
C PRO A 20 43.26 24.42 -13.26
N VAL A 21 43.08 24.83 -12.01
CA VAL A 21 41.91 24.57 -11.15
C VAL A 21 40.57 25.00 -11.82
N SER A 22 40.64 25.77 -12.91
CA SER A 22 39.47 26.23 -13.66
C SER A 22 38.74 25.15 -14.49
N SER A 23 39.38 24.00 -14.79
CA SER A 23 38.74 22.95 -15.59
C SER A 23 37.93 21.92 -14.75
N LEU A 24 38.20 21.81 -13.43
CA LEU A 24 37.41 20.95 -12.53
C LEU A 24 36.12 21.64 -12.06
N GLN A 25 36.09 22.98 -11.98
CA GLN A 25 34.85 23.71 -11.62
C GLN A 25 33.85 23.81 -12.77
N ALA A 26 34.30 23.73 -14.02
CA ALA A 26 33.42 23.80 -15.20
C ALA A 26 32.73 22.45 -15.51
N LYS A 27 33.34 21.31 -15.15
CA LYS A 27 32.71 19.98 -15.31
C LYS A 27 31.67 19.69 -14.23
N ASN A 28 31.86 20.17 -13.01
CA ASN A 28 30.89 20.01 -11.92
C ASN A 28 29.66 20.94 -12.02
N LYS A 29 29.66 21.89 -12.94
CA LYS A 29 28.50 22.78 -13.18
C LYS A 29 27.56 22.28 -14.28
N LYS A 30 27.98 21.33 -15.13
CA LYS A 30 27.14 20.79 -16.22
C LYS A 30 26.38 19.50 -15.84
N ASP A 31 26.80 18.78 -14.80
CA ASP A 31 26.09 17.57 -14.35
C ASP A 31 25.15 17.81 -13.16
N LYS A 32 24.96 19.05 -12.75
CA LYS A 32 23.97 19.49 -11.73
C LYS A 32 22.73 20.14 -12.32
N THR A 33 22.42 19.97 -13.58
CA THR A 33 21.03 20.04 -13.99
C THR A 33 20.37 18.76 -13.53
N ALA A 34 20.05 18.70 -12.21
CA ALA A 34 18.92 17.92 -11.74
C ALA A 34 17.83 18.10 -12.80
N LYS A 35 17.33 17.00 -13.38
CA LYS A 35 16.12 17.04 -14.17
C LYS A 35 15.14 17.88 -13.36
N GLU A 36 14.87 19.13 -13.76
CA GLU A 36 13.76 19.89 -13.21
C GLU A 36 12.56 18.99 -13.40
N GLN A 37 12.04 18.49 -12.31
CA GLN A 37 10.88 17.62 -12.32
C GLN A 37 9.78 18.46 -12.94
N GLN A 38 9.42 18.14 -14.18
CA GLN A 38 8.45 18.91 -14.95
C GLN A 38 7.18 18.96 -14.10
N MET A 39 6.73 20.16 -13.75
CA MET A 39 5.54 20.32 -12.91
C MET A 39 4.35 19.78 -13.68
N THR A 40 3.83 18.62 -13.25
CA THR A 40 2.67 17.98 -13.84
C THR A 40 1.38 18.63 -13.36
N THR A 41 0.35 18.60 -14.19
CA THR A 41 -1.01 18.96 -13.73
C THR A 41 -1.60 17.78 -12.95
N GLY A 42 -2.57 18.06 -12.08
CA GLY A 42 -3.23 16.98 -11.36
C GLY A 42 -3.97 15.99 -12.26
N ALA A 43 -4.44 16.42 -13.43
CA ALA A 43 -5.00 15.51 -14.43
C ALA A 43 -3.94 14.57 -15.03
N GLN A 44 -2.73 15.07 -15.27
CA GLN A 44 -1.61 14.23 -15.71
C GLN A 44 -1.19 13.25 -14.61
N ASP A 45 -1.11 13.71 -13.35
CA ASP A 45 -0.84 12.83 -12.21
C ASP A 45 -1.88 11.71 -12.12
N ARG A 46 -3.18 12.04 -12.25
CA ARG A 46 -4.26 11.05 -12.24
C ARG A 46 -4.12 10.02 -13.35
N ALA A 47 -3.81 10.45 -14.57
CA ALA A 47 -3.61 9.53 -15.70
C ALA A 47 -2.45 8.54 -15.43
N VAL A 48 -1.32 9.03 -14.91
CA VAL A 48 -0.19 8.19 -14.49
C VAL A 48 -0.60 7.21 -13.38
N TRP A 49 -1.36 7.67 -12.38
CA TRP A 49 -1.81 6.79 -11.31
C TRP A 49 -2.77 5.70 -11.79
N VAL A 50 -3.69 6.04 -12.70
CA VAL A 50 -4.61 5.05 -13.29
C VAL A 50 -3.83 4.00 -14.08
N GLU A 51 -2.87 4.42 -14.92
CA GLU A 51 -2.03 3.53 -15.70
C GLU A 51 -1.23 2.57 -14.80
N LEU A 52 -0.55 3.10 -13.77
CA LEU A 52 0.24 2.29 -12.85
C LEU A 52 -0.61 1.35 -12.02
N MET A 53 -1.73 1.83 -11.48
CA MET A 53 -2.67 1.00 -10.72
C MET A 53 -3.23 -0.13 -11.61
N TRP A 54 -3.64 0.20 -12.84
CA TRP A 54 -4.11 -0.79 -13.81
C TRP A 54 -3.05 -1.85 -14.08
N LYS A 55 -1.83 -1.43 -14.38
CA LYS A 55 -0.71 -2.32 -14.64
C LYS A 55 -0.43 -3.29 -13.49
N ILE A 56 -0.53 -2.81 -12.25
CA ILE A 56 -0.33 -3.63 -11.05
C ILE A 56 -1.52 -4.58 -10.85
N ALA A 57 -2.75 -4.08 -10.94
CA ALA A 57 -3.93 -4.80 -10.49
C ALA A 57 -4.51 -5.75 -11.53
N TYR A 58 -4.47 -5.35 -12.82
CA TYR A 58 -5.21 -6.04 -13.87
C TYR A 58 -4.78 -7.48 -14.09
N PRO A 59 -3.49 -7.87 -14.05
CA PRO A 59 -3.11 -9.27 -14.19
C PRO A 59 -3.77 -10.19 -13.17
N VAL A 60 -3.88 -9.75 -11.90
CA VAL A 60 -4.54 -10.55 -10.84
C VAL A 60 -6.03 -10.65 -11.08
N ILE A 61 -6.68 -9.52 -11.36
CA ILE A 61 -8.14 -9.44 -11.53
C ILE A 61 -8.58 -10.22 -12.77
N HIS A 62 -7.93 -9.99 -13.90
CA HIS A 62 -8.25 -10.66 -15.16
C HIS A 62 -8.09 -12.17 -15.05
N ASN A 63 -6.98 -12.64 -14.54
CA ASN A 63 -6.74 -14.08 -14.40
C ASN A 63 -7.71 -14.74 -13.41
N LEU A 64 -8.09 -14.07 -12.32
CA LEU A 64 -9.13 -14.59 -11.42
C LEU A 64 -10.51 -14.67 -12.12
N ALA A 65 -10.84 -13.66 -12.93
CA ALA A 65 -12.08 -13.66 -13.70
C ALA A 65 -12.13 -14.78 -14.73
N GLU A 66 -11.00 -15.09 -15.37
CA GLU A 66 -10.89 -16.14 -16.40
C GLU A 66 -10.58 -17.54 -15.83
N ASN A 67 -10.47 -17.70 -14.49
CA ASN A 67 -10.09 -18.98 -13.87
C ASN A 67 -8.70 -19.48 -14.28
N THR A 68 -7.74 -18.56 -14.43
CA THR A 68 -6.35 -18.83 -14.84
C THR A 68 -5.32 -18.29 -13.86
N LEU A 69 -5.76 -17.75 -12.71
CA LEU A 69 -4.85 -17.11 -11.76
C LEU A 69 -3.79 -18.09 -11.23
N ARG A 70 -4.20 -19.28 -10.80
CA ARG A 70 -3.27 -20.31 -10.32
C ARG A 70 -2.34 -20.83 -11.41
N GLN A 71 -2.80 -20.80 -12.65
CA GLN A 71 -2.02 -21.25 -13.79
C GLN A 71 -0.95 -20.23 -14.19
N ASN A 72 -1.28 -18.94 -14.15
CA ASN A 72 -0.48 -17.89 -14.78
C ASN A 72 0.35 -17.07 -13.80
N MET A 73 -0.09 -16.92 -12.53
CA MET A 73 0.64 -16.14 -11.55
C MET A 73 1.89 -16.91 -11.05
N PRO A 74 3.11 -16.38 -11.24
CA PRO A 74 4.30 -17.03 -10.72
C PRO A 74 4.29 -17.02 -9.18
N ILE A 75 4.86 -18.04 -8.57
CA ILE A 75 5.00 -18.11 -7.11
C ILE A 75 6.48 -17.96 -6.77
N GLU A 76 6.86 -16.76 -6.42
CA GLU A 76 8.19 -16.43 -5.96
C GLU A 76 8.23 -16.33 -4.44
N SER A 77 9.35 -16.72 -3.83
CA SER A 77 9.62 -16.60 -2.41
C SER A 77 11.09 -16.29 -2.16
N PRO A 78 11.48 -15.73 -0.99
CA PRO A 78 12.88 -15.39 -0.70
C PRO A 78 13.83 -16.58 -0.76
N SER A 79 13.34 -17.78 -0.47
CA SER A 79 14.13 -19.01 -0.53
C SER A 79 14.21 -19.64 -1.92
N GLY A 80 13.48 -19.09 -2.90
CA GLY A 80 13.30 -19.71 -4.22
C GLY A 80 12.46 -20.98 -4.22
N ASN A 81 11.93 -21.40 -3.06
CA ASN A 81 11.08 -22.60 -2.92
C ASN A 81 9.61 -22.20 -2.76
N PRO A 82 8.73 -22.50 -3.72
CA PRO A 82 7.32 -22.12 -3.67
C PRO A 82 6.49 -22.93 -2.66
N LYS A 83 7.05 -24.00 -2.10
CA LYS A 83 6.32 -24.92 -1.20
C LYS A 83 5.78 -24.21 0.04
N GLY A 84 4.48 -24.27 0.22
CA GLY A 84 3.75 -23.65 1.32
C GLY A 84 3.20 -22.26 0.97
N TYR A 85 3.81 -21.55 0.00
CA TYR A 85 3.30 -20.25 -0.48
C TYR A 85 2.16 -20.46 -1.50
N ASP A 86 2.20 -21.53 -2.28
CA ASP A 86 1.19 -21.95 -3.25
C ASP A 86 -0.24 -22.07 -2.65
N GLU A 87 -0.33 -22.37 -1.37
CA GLU A 87 -1.60 -22.45 -0.65
C GLU A 87 -2.19 -21.08 -0.27
N VAL A 88 -1.37 -20.02 -0.19
CA VAL A 88 -1.78 -18.73 0.39
C VAL A 88 -1.65 -17.54 -0.57
N THR A 89 -0.66 -17.55 -1.46
CA THR A 89 -0.29 -16.39 -2.28
C THR A 89 -1.43 -15.84 -3.14
N HIS A 90 -2.37 -16.67 -3.58
CA HIS A 90 -3.48 -16.26 -4.45
C HIS A 90 -4.54 -15.44 -3.69
N LEU A 91 -4.94 -15.87 -2.48
CA LEU A 91 -5.82 -15.07 -1.62
C LEU A 91 -5.14 -13.76 -1.23
N GLU A 92 -3.85 -13.82 -0.96
CA GLU A 92 -3.02 -12.66 -0.65
C GLU A 92 -3.03 -11.66 -1.80
N ALA A 93 -2.72 -12.10 -3.03
CA ALA A 93 -2.76 -11.25 -4.22
C ALA A 93 -4.12 -10.59 -4.43
N VAL A 94 -5.19 -11.40 -4.42
CA VAL A 94 -6.56 -10.92 -4.67
C VAL A 94 -7.02 -9.95 -3.59
N GLY A 95 -6.88 -10.31 -2.31
CA GLY A 95 -7.32 -9.47 -1.20
C GLY A 95 -6.63 -8.11 -1.18
N ARG A 96 -5.31 -8.11 -1.33
CA ARG A 96 -4.50 -6.88 -1.32
C ARG A 96 -4.75 -6.01 -2.54
N THR A 97 -4.82 -6.59 -3.74
CA THR A 97 -5.20 -5.87 -4.97
C THR A 97 -6.54 -5.18 -4.80
N LEU A 98 -7.57 -5.92 -4.40
CA LEU A 98 -8.91 -5.38 -4.28
C LEU A 98 -9.01 -4.30 -3.20
N ALA A 99 -8.30 -4.44 -2.08
CA ALA A 99 -8.28 -3.41 -1.04
C ALA A 99 -7.78 -2.05 -1.55
N GLY A 100 -6.84 -2.04 -2.50
CA GLY A 100 -6.32 -0.81 -3.09
C GLY A 100 -7.22 -0.21 -4.18
N VAL A 101 -7.80 -1.05 -5.05
CA VAL A 101 -8.59 -0.57 -6.19
C VAL A 101 -10.05 -0.30 -5.86
N ALA A 102 -10.57 -0.82 -4.76
CA ALA A 102 -11.98 -0.74 -4.38
C ALA A 102 -12.56 0.69 -4.41
N PRO A 103 -11.89 1.73 -3.86
CA PRO A 103 -12.42 3.08 -3.93
C PRO A 103 -12.59 3.61 -5.35
N TRP A 104 -11.64 3.31 -6.24
CA TRP A 104 -11.74 3.70 -7.65
C TRP A 104 -12.91 2.99 -8.34
N LEU A 105 -13.11 1.69 -8.08
CA LEU A 105 -14.22 0.91 -8.63
C LEU A 105 -15.59 1.39 -8.12
N SER A 106 -15.67 2.13 -7.02
CA SER A 106 -16.92 2.67 -6.48
C SER A 106 -17.39 3.95 -7.15
N LEU A 107 -16.54 4.60 -7.95
CA LEU A 107 -16.94 5.78 -8.72
C LEU A 107 -18.01 5.41 -9.75
N PRO A 108 -18.94 6.35 -10.05
CA PRO A 108 -19.99 6.13 -11.04
C PRO A 108 -19.39 5.89 -12.43
N ASP A 109 -20.18 5.24 -13.30
CA ASP A 109 -19.83 5.07 -14.69
C ASP A 109 -19.88 6.41 -15.43
N ASP A 110 -18.96 6.58 -16.35
CA ASP A 110 -18.89 7.73 -17.27
C ASP A 110 -18.28 7.29 -18.61
N ASP A 111 -18.38 8.14 -19.62
CA ASP A 111 -17.93 7.86 -20.99
C ASP A 111 -16.45 8.18 -21.23
N THR A 112 -15.70 8.57 -20.21
CA THR A 112 -14.26 8.80 -20.32
C THR A 112 -13.51 7.48 -20.53
N GLU A 113 -12.29 7.54 -21.04
CA GLU A 113 -11.45 6.35 -21.17
C GLU A 113 -11.18 5.70 -19.80
N GLU A 114 -10.96 6.51 -18.76
CA GLU A 114 -10.85 6.02 -17.39
C GLU A 114 -12.14 5.34 -16.93
N GLY A 115 -13.31 5.91 -17.23
CA GLY A 115 -14.61 5.32 -16.88
C GLY A 115 -14.84 3.96 -17.55
N LYS A 116 -14.46 3.81 -18.82
CA LYS A 116 -14.53 2.52 -19.54
C LYS A 116 -13.62 1.46 -18.91
N LEU A 117 -12.37 1.82 -18.60
CA LEU A 117 -11.44 0.92 -17.90
C LEU A 117 -11.99 0.50 -16.53
N ARG A 118 -12.52 1.44 -15.77
CA ARG A 118 -13.12 1.19 -14.45
C ARG A 118 -14.31 0.23 -14.54
N LYS A 119 -15.19 0.42 -15.51
CA LYS A 119 -16.32 -0.46 -15.75
C LYS A 119 -15.86 -1.86 -16.11
N GLN A 120 -14.93 -2.01 -17.05
CA GLN A 120 -14.33 -3.30 -17.41
C GLN A 120 -13.75 -3.99 -16.18
N MET A 121 -12.90 -3.33 -15.41
CA MET A 121 -12.27 -3.93 -14.23
C MET A 121 -13.33 -4.35 -13.19
N ARG A 122 -14.38 -3.56 -12.98
CA ARG A 122 -15.45 -3.88 -12.04
C ARG A 122 -16.23 -5.13 -12.47
N GLU A 123 -16.54 -5.29 -13.76
CA GLU A 123 -17.21 -6.47 -14.30
C GLU A 123 -16.33 -7.72 -14.10
N GLU A 124 -15.04 -7.63 -14.40
CA GLU A 124 -14.10 -8.72 -14.18
C GLU A 124 -13.91 -9.04 -12.68
N VAL A 125 -13.85 -8.03 -11.81
CA VAL A 125 -13.80 -8.25 -10.35
C VAL A 125 -15.03 -9.01 -9.87
N LEU A 126 -16.24 -8.64 -10.29
CA LEU A 126 -17.46 -9.34 -9.87
C LEU A 126 -17.48 -10.79 -10.34
N LYS A 127 -17.00 -11.08 -11.55
CA LYS A 127 -16.82 -12.45 -12.06
C LYS A 127 -15.79 -13.20 -11.24
N GLY A 128 -14.63 -12.60 -10.99
CA GLY A 128 -13.56 -13.17 -10.19
C GLY A 128 -13.97 -13.45 -8.74
N LEU A 129 -14.74 -12.56 -8.11
CA LEU A 129 -15.24 -12.75 -6.74
C LEU A 129 -16.17 -13.97 -6.63
N LYS A 130 -16.93 -14.31 -7.67
CA LYS A 130 -17.72 -15.55 -7.72
C LYS A 130 -16.80 -16.77 -7.82
N ASN A 131 -15.81 -16.73 -8.73
CA ASN A 131 -14.84 -17.80 -8.90
C ASN A 131 -14.04 -18.06 -7.62
N ALA A 132 -13.69 -17.01 -6.88
CA ALA A 132 -12.90 -17.07 -5.65
C ALA A 132 -13.50 -17.97 -4.56
N VAL A 133 -14.81 -18.16 -4.53
CA VAL A 133 -15.52 -18.99 -3.53
C VAL A 133 -16.37 -20.10 -4.14
N ASP A 134 -16.34 -20.27 -5.46
CA ASP A 134 -17.02 -21.39 -6.09
C ASP A 134 -16.25 -22.70 -5.84
N PRO A 135 -16.88 -23.74 -5.26
CA PRO A 135 -16.22 -25.02 -5.02
C PRO A 135 -15.70 -25.70 -6.29
N ASN A 136 -16.27 -25.38 -7.46
CA ASN A 136 -15.88 -25.95 -8.75
C ASN A 136 -14.85 -25.12 -9.51
N SER A 137 -14.51 -23.91 -9.03
CA SER A 137 -13.52 -23.06 -9.66
C SER A 137 -12.11 -23.60 -9.41
N PRO A 138 -11.24 -23.68 -10.45
CA PRO A 138 -9.83 -24.00 -10.26
C PRO A 138 -9.10 -22.92 -9.45
N ASP A 139 -9.61 -21.70 -9.48
CA ASP A 139 -9.06 -20.54 -8.74
C ASP A 139 -9.75 -20.27 -7.41
N LYS A 140 -10.54 -21.26 -6.91
CA LYS A 140 -11.08 -21.15 -5.55
C LYS A 140 -9.98 -20.82 -4.55
N LEU A 141 -10.16 -19.73 -3.82
CA LEU A 141 -9.18 -19.24 -2.86
C LEU A 141 -9.19 -20.07 -1.57
N ASN A 142 -8.02 -20.11 -0.91
CA ASN A 142 -7.85 -20.88 0.30
C ASN A 142 -8.22 -20.06 1.54
N PHE A 143 -9.32 -20.42 2.20
CA PHE A 143 -9.72 -19.91 3.51
C PHE A 143 -9.58 -20.95 4.64
N THR A 144 -9.15 -22.17 4.33
CA THR A 144 -9.28 -23.30 5.25
C THR A 144 -7.95 -23.91 5.72
N LYS A 145 -6.88 -23.69 4.97
CA LYS A 145 -5.55 -24.21 5.27
C LYS A 145 -4.60 -23.07 5.64
N GLN A 146 -3.60 -23.33 6.46
CA GLN A 146 -2.59 -22.39 6.93
C GLN A 146 -3.18 -21.25 7.79
N PRO A 147 -2.38 -20.55 8.61
CA PRO A 147 -2.80 -19.35 9.36
C PRO A 147 -2.93 -18.11 8.50
N GLN A 148 -2.09 -17.93 7.46
CA GLN A 148 -1.99 -16.72 6.64
C GLN A 148 -3.34 -16.21 6.07
N PRO A 149 -4.31 -17.04 5.68
CA PRO A 149 -5.63 -16.59 5.26
C PRO A 149 -6.38 -15.69 6.24
N ILE A 150 -6.05 -15.70 7.55
CA ILE A 150 -6.62 -14.72 8.51
C ILE A 150 -6.25 -13.29 8.12
N VAL A 151 -5.01 -13.11 7.65
CA VAL A 151 -4.45 -11.83 7.20
C VAL A 151 -5.09 -11.42 5.87
N ASP A 152 -5.04 -12.30 4.88
CA ASP A 152 -5.37 -11.97 3.50
C ASP A 152 -6.86 -11.80 3.28
N ALA A 153 -7.68 -12.57 4.01
CA ALA A 153 -9.12 -12.37 4.06
C ALA A 153 -9.50 -10.98 4.62
N ALA A 154 -8.71 -10.42 5.55
CA ALA A 154 -8.98 -9.09 6.07
C ALA A 154 -8.76 -7.98 5.04
N TYR A 155 -7.80 -8.12 4.14
CA TYR A 155 -7.67 -7.21 2.99
C TYR A 155 -8.87 -7.31 2.04
N LEU A 156 -9.30 -8.54 1.72
CA LEU A 156 -10.50 -8.73 0.90
C LEU A 156 -11.75 -8.13 1.55
N VAL A 157 -11.93 -8.35 2.85
CA VAL A 157 -13.01 -7.74 3.65
C VAL A 157 -12.90 -6.21 3.63
N HIS A 158 -11.69 -5.67 3.75
CA HIS A 158 -11.47 -4.23 3.67
C HIS A 158 -11.90 -3.65 2.30
N ALA A 159 -11.68 -4.40 1.21
CA ALA A 159 -12.19 -4.01 -0.11
C ALA A 159 -13.72 -3.95 -0.14
N PHE A 160 -14.42 -4.95 0.40
CA PHE A 160 -15.88 -4.95 0.49
C PHE A 160 -16.41 -3.76 1.33
N LEU A 161 -15.73 -3.44 2.43
CA LEU A 161 -16.12 -2.31 3.28
C LEU A 161 -15.84 -0.95 2.63
N ARG A 162 -14.78 -0.83 1.82
CA ARG A 162 -14.44 0.39 1.06
C ARG A 162 -15.39 0.66 -0.10
N ALA A 163 -15.94 -0.38 -0.72
CA ALA A 163 -16.79 -0.28 -1.91
C ALA A 163 -17.98 -1.25 -1.88
N PRO A 164 -18.85 -1.18 -0.84
CA PRO A 164 -19.92 -2.17 -0.68
C PRO A 164 -20.87 -2.22 -1.86
N LYS A 165 -21.26 -1.09 -2.44
CA LYS A 165 -22.16 -1.00 -3.59
C LYS A 165 -21.55 -1.54 -4.88
N ALA A 166 -20.23 -1.45 -5.03
CA ALA A 166 -19.55 -1.92 -6.22
C ALA A 166 -19.15 -3.41 -6.14
N LEU A 167 -18.82 -3.91 -4.93
CA LEU A 167 -18.16 -5.20 -4.78
C LEU A 167 -18.98 -6.23 -4.00
N TRP A 168 -19.80 -5.82 -2.99
CA TRP A 168 -20.54 -6.74 -2.16
C TRP A 168 -22.02 -6.85 -2.56
N GLU A 169 -22.70 -5.72 -2.67
CA GLU A 169 -24.14 -5.68 -2.96
C GLU A 169 -24.54 -6.41 -4.27
N PRO A 170 -23.73 -6.30 -5.38
CA PRO A 170 -24.05 -6.96 -6.64
C PRO A 170 -23.86 -8.49 -6.65
N LEU A 171 -23.19 -9.06 -5.63
CA LEU A 171 -23.01 -10.51 -5.54
C LEU A 171 -24.35 -11.19 -5.24
N ASP A 172 -24.56 -12.37 -5.81
CA ASP A 172 -25.72 -13.20 -5.49
C ASP A 172 -25.63 -13.77 -4.05
N ASP A 173 -26.77 -14.19 -3.51
CA ASP A 173 -26.87 -14.64 -2.11
C ASP A 173 -26.02 -15.89 -1.84
N VAL A 174 -25.87 -16.79 -2.82
CA VAL A 174 -25.05 -18.00 -2.70
C VAL A 174 -23.58 -17.60 -2.54
N THR A 175 -23.12 -16.67 -3.37
CA THR A 175 -21.75 -16.15 -3.29
C THR A 175 -21.49 -15.43 -1.95
N LYS A 176 -22.42 -14.58 -1.51
CA LYS A 176 -22.34 -13.90 -0.20
C LYS A 176 -22.26 -14.90 0.96
N GLN A 177 -23.12 -15.93 0.93
CA GLN A 177 -23.12 -16.95 1.97
C GLN A 177 -21.81 -17.74 1.98
N ARG A 178 -21.26 -18.09 0.82
CA ARG A 178 -19.95 -18.76 0.70
C ARG A 178 -18.83 -17.92 1.30
N TYR A 179 -18.83 -16.60 1.13
CA TYR A 179 -17.87 -15.70 1.79
C TYR A 179 -18.03 -15.71 3.31
N ILE A 180 -19.25 -15.59 3.82
CA ILE A 180 -19.52 -15.64 5.26
C ILE A 180 -19.01 -16.94 5.87
N GLU A 181 -19.29 -18.08 5.26
CA GLU A 181 -18.83 -19.39 5.74
C GLU A 181 -17.30 -19.54 5.63
N SER A 182 -16.69 -19.04 4.56
CA SER A 182 -15.24 -19.02 4.39
C SER A 182 -14.55 -18.19 5.48
N LEU A 183 -15.11 -17.03 5.83
CA LEU A 183 -14.59 -16.18 6.90
C LEU A 183 -14.76 -16.84 8.28
N LYS A 184 -15.90 -17.52 8.54
CA LYS A 184 -16.10 -18.29 9.79
C LYS A 184 -15.13 -19.46 9.89
N ALA A 185 -14.74 -20.08 8.78
CA ALA A 185 -13.74 -21.15 8.78
C ALA A 185 -12.35 -20.71 9.26
N LEU A 186 -12.04 -19.41 9.22
CA LEU A 186 -10.80 -18.85 9.78
C LEU A 186 -10.69 -19.03 11.30
N ARG A 187 -11.81 -19.19 12.02
CA ARG A 187 -11.87 -19.34 13.48
C ARG A 187 -11.16 -20.57 14.00
N ASN A 188 -10.94 -21.58 13.15
CA ASN A 188 -10.27 -22.83 13.53
C ASN A 188 -8.74 -22.68 13.63
N ARG A 189 -8.20 -21.47 13.46
CA ARG A 189 -6.76 -21.20 13.51
C ARG A 189 -6.42 -20.13 14.51
N THR A 190 -5.22 -20.24 15.06
CA THR A 190 -4.63 -19.25 15.96
C THR A 190 -3.78 -18.26 15.19
N GLY A 191 -4.05 -16.98 15.36
CA GLY A 191 -3.18 -15.90 14.92
C GLY A 191 -2.12 -15.56 15.97
N ALA A 192 -1.10 -14.84 15.57
CA ALA A 192 -0.11 -14.26 16.48
C ALA A 192 -0.72 -13.17 17.37
N TYR A 193 -0.15 -12.96 18.56
CA TYR A 193 -0.60 -11.92 19.50
C TYR A 193 0.06 -10.57 19.17
N ASN A 194 -0.31 -10.03 18.01
CA ASN A 194 0.19 -8.78 17.45
C ASN A 194 -0.88 -8.17 16.51
N ASN A 195 -0.46 -7.52 15.41
CA ASN A 195 -1.37 -6.97 14.37
C ASN A 195 -2.41 -7.99 13.86
N TRP A 196 -2.21 -9.29 14.03
CA TRP A 196 -3.17 -10.33 13.64
C TRP A 196 -4.51 -10.20 14.37
N LEU A 197 -4.54 -9.53 15.51
CA LEU A 197 -5.81 -9.21 16.17
C LEU A 197 -6.63 -8.20 15.37
N VAL A 198 -5.99 -7.26 14.65
CA VAL A 198 -6.70 -6.33 13.76
C VAL A 198 -7.36 -7.08 12.62
N PHE A 199 -6.65 -8.00 11.97
CA PHE A 199 -7.22 -8.83 10.90
C PHE A 199 -8.40 -9.67 11.40
N THR A 200 -8.23 -10.33 12.53
CA THR A 200 -9.31 -11.10 13.17
C THR A 200 -10.51 -10.22 13.47
N GLY A 201 -10.29 -9.04 14.06
CA GLY A 201 -11.35 -8.10 14.39
C GLY A 201 -12.08 -7.56 13.16
N LEU A 202 -11.36 -7.26 12.08
CA LEU A 202 -11.96 -6.78 10.84
C LEU A 202 -12.81 -7.86 10.16
N ASN A 203 -12.31 -9.10 10.09
CA ASN A 203 -13.06 -10.24 9.56
C ASN A 203 -14.37 -10.45 10.33
N GLU A 204 -14.32 -10.46 11.66
CA GLU A 204 -15.50 -10.63 12.50
C GLU A 204 -16.47 -9.44 12.43
N SER A 205 -15.95 -8.21 12.31
CA SER A 205 -16.79 -7.02 12.16
C SER A 205 -17.55 -7.03 10.83
N PHE A 206 -16.91 -7.51 9.75
CA PHE A 206 -17.55 -7.71 8.47
C PHE A 206 -18.63 -8.80 8.50
N ILE A 207 -18.34 -9.96 9.11
CA ILE A 207 -19.34 -11.03 9.29
C ILE A 207 -20.60 -10.45 9.94
N ASN A 208 -20.45 -9.66 11.03
CA ASN A 208 -21.56 -8.98 11.67
C ASN A 208 -22.25 -7.94 10.77
N TRP A 209 -21.48 -7.20 10.01
CA TRP A 209 -22.00 -6.18 9.08
C TRP A 209 -22.82 -6.83 7.95
N ALA A 210 -22.35 -7.95 7.41
CA ALA A 210 -22.99 -8.73 6.36
C ALA A 210 -24.20 -9.57 6.84
N GLY A 211 -24.56 -9.48 8.13
CA GLY A 211 -25.71 -10.19 8.70
C GLY A 211 -25.39 -11.60 9.21
N GLY A 212 -24.13 -12.02 9.21
CA GLY A 212 -23.70 -13.27 9.79
C GLY A 212 -23.48 -13.19 11.31
N GLU A 213 -23.41 -14.34 11.95
CA GLU A 213 -23.10 -14.45 13.38
C GLU A 213 -21.60 -14.26 13.61
N CYS A 214 -21.21 -13.14 14.23
CA CYS A 214 -19.82 -12.86 14.61
C CYS A 214 -19.45 -13.46 15.96
N ASP A 215 -18.14 -13.62 16.20
CA ASP A 215 -17.60 -13.97 17.50
C ASP A 215 -17.39 -12.68 18.35
N PRO A 216 -18.24 -12.43 19.36
CA PRO A 216 -18.17 -11.21 20.16
C PRO A 216 -16.92 -11.15 21.04
N PHE A 217 -16.36 -12.28 21.42
CA PHE A 217 -15.13 -12.30 22.22
C PHE A 217 -13.92 -11.90 21.40
N ARG A 218 -13.80 -12.42 20.15
CA ARG A 218 -12.74 -12.01 19.21
C ARG A 218 -12.80 -10.50 18.91
N LEU A 219 -13.99 -9.98 18.65
CA LEU A 219 -14.19 -8.54 18.46
C LEU A 219 -13.75 -7.72 19.65
N LYS A 220 -14.15 -8.12 20.86
CA LYS A 220 -13.82 -7.40 22.09
C LYS A 220 -12.30 -7.40 22.34
N ILE A 221 -11.65 -8.54 22.15
CA ILE A 221 -10.19 -8.66 22.34
C ILE A 221 -9.46 -7.79 21.30
N ALA A 222 -9.82 -7.90 20.01
CA ALA A 222 -9.19 -7.11 18.95
C ALA A 222 -9.31 -5.61 19.23
N LYS A 223 -10.53 -5.12 19.49
CA LYS A 223 -10.81 -3.71 19.76
C LYS A 223 -10.00 -3.17 20.94
N ASN A 224 -10.02 -3.89 22.07
CA ASN A 224 -9.41 -3.41 23.30
C ASN A 224 -7.87 -3.51 23.25
N LYS A 225 -7.31 -4.59 22.71
CA LYS A 225 -5.86 -4.78 22.67
C LYS A 225 -5.18 -3.80 21.74
N VAL A 226 -5.75 -3.54 20.56
CA VAL A 226 -5.19 -2.53 19.66
C VAL A 226 -5.20 -1.14 20.32
N ARG A 227 -6.28 -0.79 21.02
CA ARG A 227 -6.34 0.46 21.79
C ARG A 227 -5.28 0.54 22.89
N GLU A 228 -5.05 -0.56 23.63
CA GLU A 228 -4.04 -0.66 24.68
C GLU A 228 -2.61 -0.53 24.12
N TRP A 229 -2.37 -0.94 22.88
CA TRP A 229 -1.07 -0.88 22.22
C TRP A 229 -0.75 0.49 21.60
N TYR A 230 -1.59 1.49 21.81
CA TYR A 230 -1.28 2.84 21.36
C TYR A 230 -0.03 3.37 22.07
N ALA A 231 0.97 3.77 21.28
CA ALA A 231 2.28 4.22 21.78
C ALA A 231 2.39 5.76 21.87
N GLY A 232 1.41 6.48 21.34
CA GLY A 232 1.44 7.93 21.24
C GLY A 232 1.76 8.42 19.82
N ASP A 233 1.51 9.69 19.57
CA ASP A 233 1.87 10.42 18.35
C ASP A 233 1.47 9.73 17.02
N GLY A 234 0.31 9.06 17.02
CA GLY A 234 -0.23 8.34 15.85
C GLY A 234 0.30 6.90 15.68
N TRP A 235 1.17 6.43 16.57
CA TRP A 235 1.77 5.11 16.50
C TRP A 235 1.11 4.09 17.42
N TYR A 236 1.01 2.86 16.93
CA TYR A 236 0.64 1.67 17.70
C TYR A 236 1.84 0.72 17.77
N CYS A 237 2.00 0.05 18.90
CA CYS A 237 2.86 -1.12 18.99
C CYS A 237 2.26 -2.29 18.21
N ASP A 238 3.11 -3.12 17.64
CA ASP A 238 2.68 -4.34 16.97
C ASP A 238 2.64 -5.51 17.97
N GLY A 239 1.62 -5.51 18.79
CA GLY A 239 1.54 -6.34 19.99
C GLY A 239 2.13 -5.64 21.21
N PRO A 240 2.67 -6.39 22.21
CA PRO A 240 3.24 -5.81 23.43
C PRO A 240 4.52 -4.98 23.23
N LYS A 241 5.15 -5.07 22.06
CA LYS A 241 6.43 -4.41 21.77
C LYS A 241 6.31 -3.50 20.56
N PHE A 242 6.94 -2.34 20.66
CA PHE A 242 7.07 -1.42 19.53
C PHE A 242 8.07 -1.94 18.49
N SER A 243 7.73 -1.77 17.21
CA SER A 243 8.62 -2.01 16.08
C SER A 243 8.63 -0.81 15.17
N MET A 244 9.81 -0.32 14.81
CA MET A 244 9.96 0.78 13.86
C MET A 244 9.91 0.22 12.44
N ASP A 245 8.71 0.17 11.89
CA ASP A 245 8.42 -0.31 10.53
C ASP A 245 7.14 0.34 9.99
N TYR A 246 6.75 -0.01 8.78
CA TYR A 246 5.55 0.56 8.14
C TYR A 246 4.22 -0.13 8.50
N TYR A 247 4.18 -1.04 9.48
CA TYR A 247 2.94 -1.76 9.84
C TYR A 247 1.84 -0.85 10.39
N ASN A 248 2.22 0.31 10.92
CA ASN A 248 1.23 1.33 11.28
C ASN A 248 0.46 1.85 10.06
N SER A 249 1.11 1.93 8.89
CA SER A 249 0.48 2.28 7.62
C SER A 249 -0.14 1.08 6.92
N TYR A 250 0.54 -0.07 6.92
CA TYR A 250 0.03 -1.28 6.25
C TYR A 250 -1.26 -1.82 6.86
N VAL A 251 -1.42 -1.74 8.19
CA VAL A 251 -2.44 -2.48 8.94
C VAL A 251 -3.06 -1.66 10.07
N LEU A 252 -2.23 -1.26 11.06
CA LEU A 252 -2.71 -0.88 12.38
C LEU A 252 -3.66 0.30 12.33
N ASN A 253 -3.30 1.40 11.68
CA ASN A 253 -4.16 2.57 11.56
C ASN A 253 -5.35 2.32 10.61
N PRO A 254 -5.17 1.97 9.31
CA PRO A 254 -6.29 1.92 8.37
C PRO A 254 -7.34 0.85 8.71
N MET A 255 -6.88 -0.34 9.11
CA MET A 255 -7.82 -1.42 9.41
C MET A 255 -8.49 -1.27 10.78
N TYR A 256 -7.80 -0.67 11.78
CA TYR A 256 -8.42 -0.40 13.06
C TYR A 256 -9.54 0.63 12.94
N VAL A 257 -9.32 1.70 12.16
CA VAL A 257 -10.37 2.67 11.83
C VAL A 257 -11.54 1.98 11.13
N ALA A 258 -11.28 1.20 10.07
CA ALA A 258 -12.32 0.49 9.33
C ALA A 258 -13.11 -0.49 10.22
N MET A 259 -12.44 -1.19 11.13
CA MET A 259 -13.08 -2.07 12.10
C MET A 259 -14.02 -1.29 13.02
N LEU A 260 -13.58 -0.17 13.58
CA LEU A 260 -14.37 0.64 14.49
C LEU A 260 -15.58 1.29 13.79
N GLU A 261 -15.40 1.81 12.57
CA GLU A 261 -16.50 2.34 11.75
C GLU A 261 -17.56 1.27 11.47
N THR A 262 -17.09 0.07 11.08
CA THR A 262 -17.97 -1.09 10.84
C THR A 262 -18.74 -1.47 12.10
N LEU A 263 -18.09 -1.51 13.25
CA LEU A 263 -18.73 -1.79 14.54
C LEU A 263 -19.70 -0.67 14.97
N ALA A 264 -19.34 0.59 14.72
CA ALA A 264 -20.20 1.73 15.04
C ALA A 264 -21.50 1.71 14.20
N SER A 265 -21.42 1.32 12.91
CA SER A 265 -22.59 1.15 12.05
C SER A 265 -23.60 0.11 12.57
N LYS A 266 -23.12 -0.82 13.39
CA LYS A 266 -23.92 -1.87 14.07
C LYS A 266 -24.10 -1.59 15.58
N LYS A 267 -23.82 -0.38 16.04
CA LYS A 267 -23.96 0.06 17.46
C LYS A 267 -23.11 -0.77 18.44
N ARG A 268 -21.95 -1.29 17.98
CA ARG A 268 -20.98 -2.07 18.78
C ARG A 268 -19.71 -1.29 19.15
N ALA A 269 -19.56 -0.08 18.62
CA ALA A 269 -18.54 0.90 19.01
C ALA A 269 -19.20 2.29 19.11
N GLY A 270 -18.64 3.16 19.93
CA GLY A 270 -19.07 4.55 20.05
C GLY A 270 -18.40 5.44 19.01
N GLN A 271 -19.07 6.54 18.60
CA GLN A 271 -18.49 7.51 17.67
C GLN A 271 -17.17 8.08 18.21
N LYS A 272 -17.05 8.32 19.51
CA LYS A 272 -15.81 8.78 20.15
C LYS A 272 -14.62 7.84 19.87
N GLU A 273 -14.83 6.52 19.88
CA GLU A 273 -13.77 5.54 19.59
C GLU A 273 -13.30 5.65 18.12
N VAL A 274 -14.25 5.88 17.20
CA VAL A 274 -13.95 6.10 15.78
C VAL A 274 -13.17 7.39 15.58
N ASP A 275 -13.62 8.48 16.19
CA ASP A 275 -12.99 9.80 16.05
C ASP A 275 -11.57 9.81 16.62
N GLU A 276 -11.34 9.15 17.75
CA GLU A 276 -10.02 9.00 18.36
C GLU A 276 -9.08 8.19 17.46
N ALA A 277 -9.52 7.06 16.92
CA ALA A 277 -8.70 6.25 16.01
C ALA A 277 -8.41 7.00 14.70
N MET A 278 -9.39 7.75 14.18
CA MET A 278 -9.21 8.60 13.01
C MET A 278 -8.18 9.71 13.27
N ALA A 279 -8.24 10.40 14.40
CA ALA A 279 -7.27 11.44 14.75
C ALA A 279 -5.84 10.87 14.83
N ARG A 280 -5.67 9.67 15.39
CA ARG A 280 -4.38 8.96 15.42
C ARG A 280 -3.88 8.61 14.02
N MET A 281 -4.75 8.13 13.13
CA MET A 281 -4.40 7.84 11.74
C MET A 281 -4.02 9.12 10.98
N VAL A 282 -4.72 10.24 11.21
CA VAL A 282 -4.37 11.55 10.61
C VAL A 282 -2.98 11.97 11.07
N ARG A 283 -2.66 11.86 12.35
CA ARG A 283 -1.32 12.18 12.86
C ARG A 283 -0.24 11.29 12.24
N HIS A 284 -0.50 9.99 12.09
CA HIS A 284 0.43 9.08 11.42
C HIS A 284 0.59 9.41 9.93
N ALA A 285 -0.47 9.86 9.26
CA ALA A 285 -0.41 10.28 7.86
C ALA A 285 0.50 11.51 7.65
N GLU A 286 0.52 12.46 8.59
CA GLU A 286 1.47 13.58 8.55
C GLU A 286 2.93 13.11 8.61
N PHE A 287 3.21 12.11 9.46
CA PHE A 287 4.53 11.47 9.49
C PHE A 287 4.85 10.82 8.14
N CYS A 288 3.91 10.09 7.54
CA CYS A 288 4.10 9.46 6.24
C CYS A 288 4.45 10.47 5.14
N GLU A 289 3.82 11.65 5.13
CA GLU A 289 4.16 12.70 4.16
C GLU A 289 5.58 13.24 4.39
N ARG A 290 5.96 13.47 5.65
CA ARG A 290 7.25 14.06 6.01
C ARG A 290 8.45 13.17 5.72
N ILE A 291 8.29 11.85 5.69
CA ILE A 291 9.39 10.92 5.38
C ILE A 291 9.67 10.79 3.87
N ILE A 292 8.82 11.35 3.00
CA ILE A 292 9.07 11.38 1.57
C ILE A 292 10.19 12.39 1.29
N GLY A 293 11.31 11.90 0.78
CA GLY A 293 12.48 12.71 0.41
C GLY A 293 12.15 13.77 -0.66
N PRO A 294 12.99 14.80 -0.83
CA PRO A 294 12.76 15.88 -1.79
C PRO A 294 12.60 15.39 -3.24
N ASP A 295 13.16 14.24 -3.54
CA ASP A 295 13.16 13.56 -4.84
C ASP A 295 12.08 12.46 -4.95
N GLY A 296 11.22 12.29 -3.93
CA GLY A 296 10.21 11.24 -3.88
C GLY A 296 10.72 9.88 -3.38
N THR A 297 11.96 9.79 -2.92
CA THR A 297 12.47 8.59 -2.25
C THR A 297 11.96 8.50 -0.80
N TYR A 298 12.04 7.33 -0.19
CA TYR A 298 11.72 7.12 1.23
C TYR A 298 12.59 6.01 1.82
N PRO A 299 12.78 5.97 3.14
CA PRO A 299 13.63 4.98 3.78
C PRO A 299 13.13 3.54 3.58
N ALA A 300 13.99 2.64 3.12
CA ALA A 300 13.74 1.20 3.10
C ALA A 300 14.07 0.65 4.50
N LEU A 301 13.12 0.77 5.44
CA LEU A 301 13.33 0.41 6.84
C LEU A 301 12.31 -0.62 7.34
N GLY A 302 12.73 -1.40 8.34
CA GLY A 302 11.89 -2.40 8.98
C GLY A 302 11.64 -3.62 8.10
N ARG A 303 10.67 -4.43 8.48
CA ARG A 303 10.23 -5.61 7.73
C ARG A 303 9.23 -5.24 6.62
N SER A 304 9.02 -6.17 5.69
CA SER A 304 8.01 -6.06 4.62
C SER A 304 8.23 -4.87 3.68
N VAL A 305 9.49 -4.47 3.47
CA VAL A 305 9.83 -3.35 2.58
C VAL A 305 9.39 -3.61 1.13
N THR A 306 9.25 -4.88 0.75
CA THR A 306 8.75 -5.33 -0.55
C THR A 306 7.29 -4.97 -0.83
N TYR A 307 6.54 -4.48 0.19
CA TYR A 307 5.19 -3.94 0.01
C TYR A 307 5.19 -2.54 -0.63
N ARG A 308 6.36 -2.00 -0.88
CA ARG A 308 6.61 -0.78 -1.66
C ARG A 308 5.77 0.42 -1.18
N SER A 309 5.08 1.07 -2.09
CA SER A 309 4.28 2.26 -1.83
C SER A 309 3.14 2.08 -0.81
N ALA A 310 2.81 0.84 -0.41
CA ALA A 310 1.88 0.61 0.70
C ALA A 310 2.32 1.27 2.02
N ALA A 311 3.62 1.60 2.17
CA ALA A 311 4.14 2.43 3.26
C ALA A 311 3.34 3.72 3.47
N PHE A 312 2.62 4.18 2.44
CA PHE A 312 1.81 5.40 2.44
C PHE A 312 0.30 5.14 2.50
N GLN A 313 -0.16 3.93 2.83
CA GLN A 313 -1.59 3.64 2.89
C GLN A 313 -2.34 4.57 3.86
N SER A 314 -1.80 4.85 5.05
CA SER A 314 -2.45 5.78 5.99
C SER A 314 -2.62 7.19 5.40
N LEU A 315 -1.60 7.70 4.70
CA LEU A 315 -1.66 8.99 4.03
C LEU A 315 -2.69 8.99 2.89
N ALA A 316 -2.68 7.94 2.08
CA ALA A 316 -3.62 7.77 0.97
C ALA A 316 -5.08 7.59 1.46
N ASP A 317 -5.29 6.88 2.56
CA ASP A 317 -6.61 6.66 3.15
C ASP A 317 -7.17 7.96 3.76
N VAL A 318 -6.35 8.73 4.48
CA VAL A 318 -6.73 10.04 5.03
C VAL A 318 -7.04 11.04 3.90
N ALA A 319 -6.28 11.01 2.80
CA ALA A 319 -6.55 11.83 1.63
C ALA A 319 -7.88 11.44 0.96
N LEU A 320 -8.12 10.14 0.73
CA LEU A 320 -9.38 9.62 0.19
C LEU A 320 -10.59 10.05 1.04
N ARG A 321 -10.45 10.05 2.35
CA ARG A 321 -11.50 10.44 3.30
C ARG A 321 -11.68 11.95 3.44
N GLU A 322 -10.86 12.75 2.74
CA GLU A 322 -10.84 14.21 2.85
C GLU A 322 -10.64 14.69 4.31
N LYS A 323 -9.80 13.97 5.07
CA LYS A 323 -9.47 14.23 6.48
C LYS A 323 -8.06 14.77 6.70
N LEU A 324 -7.39 15.23 5.62
CA LEU A 324 -6.08 15.88 5.76
C LEU A 324 -6.20 17.11 6.68
N PRO A 325 -5.25 17.32 7.59
CA PRO A 325 -5.25 18.51 8.44
C PRO A 325 -5.03 19.76 7.59
N VAL A 326 -5.53 20.90 8.06
CA VAL A 326 -5.58 22.17 7.28
C VAL A 326 -4.21 22.61 6.72
N HIS A 327 -3.13 22.26 7.41
CA HIS A 327 -1.76 22.62 6.99
C HIS A 327 -1.14 21.62 5.99
N LEU A 328 -1.81 20.52 5.68
CA LEU A 328 -1.38 19.52 4.72
C LEU A 328 -2.36 19.51 3.54
N LYS A 329 -2.01 20.23 2.48
CA LYS A 329 -2.92 20.44 1.35
C LYS A 329 -3.04 19.19 0.48
N PRO A 330 -4.23 18.93 -0.10
CA PRO A 330 -4.44 17.78 -1.00
C PRO A 330 -3.44 17.69 -2.15
N ALA A 331 -3.14 18.81 -2.82
CA ALA A 331 -2.15 18.85 -3.91
C ALA A 331 -0.74 18.48 -3.45
N GLN A 332 -0.34 18.90 -2.25
CA GLN A 332 0.94 18.56 -1.64
C GLN A 332 1.08 17.04 -1.48
N VAL A 333 0.05 16.39 -0.96
CA VAL A 333 0.00 14.93 -0.81
C VAL A 333 0.00 14.23 -2.17
N ARG A 334 -0.78 14.72 -3.14
CA ARG A 334 -0.76 14.19 -4.51
C ARG A 334 0.63 14.22 -5.11
N CYS A 335 1.29 15.39 -5.08
CA CYS A 335 2.61 15.57 -5.69
C CYS A 335 3.68 14.68 -5.01
N ALA A 336 3.63 14.55 -3.68
CA ALA A 336 4.52 13.67 -2.93
C ALA A 336 4.35 12.19 -3.33
N LEU A 337 3.11 11.70 -3.35
CA LEU A 337 2.81 10.31 -3.72
C LEU A 337 3.08 10.05 -5.20
N THR A 338 2.82 11.01 -6.11
CA THR A 338 3.19 10.89 -7.53
C THR A 338 4.69 10.71 -7.68
N ALA A 339 5.51 11.48 -6.95
CA ALA A 339 6.95 11.32 -6.98
C ALA A 339 7.41 9.94 -6.49
N VAL A 340 6.77 9.41 -5.43
CA VAL A 340 7.03 8.03 -4.95
C VAL A 340 6.68 7.01 -6.02
N HIS A 341 5.50 7.12 -6.64
CA HIS A 341 5.05 6.18 -7.67
C HIS A 341 5.97 6.19 -8.90
N CYS A 342 6.36 7.36 -9.38
CA CYS A 342 7.30 7.49 -10.49
C CYS A 342 8.65 6.83 -10.18
N ASN A 343 9.22 7.08 -8.99
CA ASN A 343 10.48 6.48 -8.60
C ASN A 343 10.44 4.95 -8.52
N LEU A 344 9.31 4.40 -8.04
CA LEU A 344 9.18 2.94 -7.90
C LEU A 344 8.87 2.24 -9.22
N TYR A 345 8.11 2.88 -10.12
CA TYR A 345 7.54 2.15 -11.26
C TYR A 345 8.00 2.66 -12.62
N GLU A 346 8.70 3.80 -12.70
CA GLU A 346 9.35 4.24 -13.93
C GLU A 346 10.46 3.24 -14.32
N GLY A 347 10.55 2.89 -15.60
CA GLY A 347 11.58 1.96 -16.09
C GLY A 347 11.24 0.48 -15.98
N ASN A 348 10.09 0.13 -15.40
CA ASN A 348 9.50 -1.23 -15.44
C ASN A 348 10.25 -2.33 -14.70
N GLN A 349 11.30 -2.02 -13.93
CA GLN A 349 12.12 -3.03 -13.24
C GLN A 349 11.40 -3.81 -12.14
N ASN A 350 10.21 -3.37 -11.73
CA ASN A 350 9.38 -4.03 -10.72
C ASN A 350 8.42 -5.09 -11.30
N PHE A 351 8.46 -5.34 -12.61
CA PHE A 351 7.61 -6.29 -13.29
C PHE A 351 8.45 -7.31 -14.07
N ASP A 352 7.96 -8.53 -14.17
CA ASP A 352 8.50 -9.52 -15.07
C ASP A 352 8.03 -9.29 -16.54
N GLU A 353 8.45 -10.14 -17.44
CA GLU A 353 8.08 -10.08 -18.87
C GLU A 353 6.58 -10.27 -19.14
N ASN A 354 5.85 -10.88 -18.20
CA ASN A 354 4.42 -11.14 -18.26
C ASN A 354 3.58 -10.10 -17.50
N GLY A 355 4.23 -9.11 -16.90
CA GLY A 355 3.58 -8.02 -16.16
C GLY A 355 3.27 -8.32 -14.69
N TRP A 356 3.76 -9.43 -14.11
CA TRP A 356 3.65 -9.72 -12.70
C TRP A 356 4.70 -8.94 -11.89
N LEU A 357 4.33 -8.54 -10.69
CA LEU A 357 5.28 -7.91 -9.77
C LEU A 357 6.36 -8.92 -9.36
N VAL A 358 7.62 -8.51 -9.41
CA VAL A 358 8.78 -9.30 -8.95
C VAL A 358 9.10 -9.01 -7.48
N LEU A 359 9.68 -9.99 -6.79
CA LEU A 359 10.04 -9.88 -5.37
C LEU A 359 11.17 -8.85 -5.17
N GLY A 360 10.91 -7.82 -4.38
CA GLY A 360 11.89 -6.78 -4.08
C GLY A 360 11.26 -5.43 -3.70
N PHE A 361 12.11 -4.49 -3.30
CA PHE A 361 11.70 -3.11 -2.98
C PHE A 361 11.65 -2.24 -4.24
N ASN A 362 12.74 -2.20 -5.02
CA ASN A 362 12.79 -1.48 -6.29
C ASN A 362 13.59 -2.29 -7.31
N GLY A 363 12.90 -3.08 -8.11
CA GLY A 363 13.46 -4.14 -8.92
C GLY A 363 13.37 -5.51 -8.25
N HIS A 364 14.05 -6.51 -8.84
CA HIS A 364 14.11 -7.87 -8.31
C HIS A 364 15.20 -7.99 -7.25
N GLN A 365 14.80 -8.04 -5.97
CA GLN A 365 15.65 -8.06 -4.77
C GLN A 365 15.08 -9.06 -3.75
N PRO A 366 15.14 -10.37 -4.03
CA PRO A 366 14.54 -11.39 -3.16
C PRO A 366 15.12 -11.41 -1.73
N GLU A 367 16.37 -10.98 -1.56
CA GLU A 367 17.03 -10.85 -0.27
C GLU A 367 16.46 -9.75 0.62
N ALA A 368 15.70 -8.80 0.05
CA ALA A 368 14.98 -7.75 0.80
C ALA A 368 13.64 -8.24 1.35
N ALA A 369 13.23 -9.46 1.02
CA ALA A 369 11.95 -10.00 1.41
C ALA A 369 12.05 -10.83 2.69
N ASP A 370 11.06 -10.70 3.57
CA ASP A 370 10.94 -11.55 4.75
C ASP A 370 10.51 -12.97 4.39
N GLY A 371 10.84 -13.94 5.26
CA GLY A 371 10.56 -15.34 5.03
C GLY A 371 9.09 -15.75 4.90
N TYR A 372 8.14 -14.82 5.11
CA TYR A 372 6.71 -15.02 4.87
C TYR A 372 6.22 -14.38 3.55
N THR A 373 7.09 -13.66 2.85
CA THR A 373 6.73 -12.91 1.64
C THR A 373 6.64 -13.82 0.42
N SER A 374 5.61 -13.63 -0.38
CA SER A 374 5.46 -14.29 -1.68
C SER A 374 5.04 -13.28 -2.76
N THR A 375 4.89 -13.72 -3.99
CA THR A 375 4.36 -12.87 -5.08
C THR A 375 3.07 -12.16 -4.67
N GLY A 376 2.15 -12.87 -4.00
CA GLY A 376 0.88 -12.28 -3.53
C GLY A 376 1.06 -11.12 -2.59
N SER A 377 2.12 -11.13 -1.78
CA SER A 377 2.44 -10.07 -0.83
C SER A 377 2.67 -8.71 -1.48
N LEU A 378 3.21 -8.69 -2.69
CA LEU A 378 3.63 -7.50 -3.41
C LEU A 378 2.46 -6.59 -3.81
N TYR A 379 1.26 -7.17 -3.92
CA TYR A 379 0.05 -6.45 -4.30
C TYR A 379 -0.49 -5.48 -3.25
N MET A 380 0.14 -5.44 -2.07
CA MET A 380 0.04 -4.31 -1.14
C MET A 380 0.32 -2.97 -1.83
N ALA A 381 1.15 -2.96 -2.86
CA ALA A 381 1.48 -1.77 -3.64
C ALA A 381 0.26 -0.97 -4.12
N THR A 382 -0.89 -1.61 -4.32
CA THR A 382 -2.14 -0.94 -4.72
C THR A 382 -2.70 0.01 -3.65
N LEU A 383 -2.30 -0.15 -2.39
CA LEU A 383 -2.88 0.58 -1.27
C LEU A 383 -2.49 2.07 -1.20
N SER A 384 -1.49 2.50 -1.94
CA SER A 384 -1.16 3.92 -2.07
C SER A 384 -2.00 4.66 -3.11
N PHE A 385 -2.75 3.94 -3.95
CA PHE A 385 -3.60 4.49 -5.00
C PHE A 385 -5.03 4.81 -4.55
N LEU A 386 -5.34 4.67 -3.27
CA LEU A 386 -6.69 4.92 -2.71
C LEU A 386 -7.31 6.27 -3.14
N PRO A 387 -6.55 7.39 -3.25
CA PRO A 387 -7.09 8.66 -3.71
C PRO A 387 -7.69 8.66 -5.13
N LEU A 388 -7.44 7.63 -5.96
CA LEU A 388 -8.16 7.45 -7.23
C LEU A 388 -9.68 7.29 -7.02
N GLY A 389 -10.14 6.92 -5.83
CA GLY A 389 -11.55 6.93 -5.46
C GLY A 389 -12.17 8.32 -5.29
N LEU A 390 -11.38 9.40 -5.33
CA LEU A 390 -11.89 10.75 -5.41
C LEU A 390 -12.27 11.09 -6.86
N PRO A 391 -13.39 11.79 -7.10
CA PRO A 391 -13.77 12.25 -8.43
C PRO A 391 -12.67 13.10 -9.08
N ALA A 392 -12.59 13.12 -10.42
CA ALA A 392 -11.54 13.82 -11.15
C ALA A 392 -11.58 15.37 -10.95
N ASP A 393 -12.72 15.91 -10.59
CA ASP A 393 -12.93 17.32 -10.25
C ASP A 393 -12.65 17.68 -8.79
N ASN A 394 -12.29 16.68 -7.95
CA ASN A 394 -11.92 16.93 -6.57
C ASN A 394 -10.65 17.79 -6.45
N ALA A 395 -10.55 18.60 -5.39
CA ALA A 395 -9.41 19.46 -5.11
C ALA A 395 -8.06 18.70 -5.08
N PHE A 396 -8.06 17.42 -4.72
CA PHE A 396 -6.88 16.57 -4.78
C PHE A 396 -6.29 16.51 -6.21
N TRP A 397 -7.14 16.48 -7.24
CA TRP A 397 -6.75 16.38 -8.65
C TRP A 397 -6.71 17.71 -9.40
N THR A 398 -7.49 18.71 -8.96
CA THR A 398 -7.62 19.99 -9.70
C THR A 398 -6.71 21.10 -9.19
N ALA A 399 -6.26 21.02 -7.92
CA ALA A 399 -5.36 22.02 -7.39
C ALA A 399 -3.97 21.97 -8.08
N PRO A 400 -3.31 23.13 -8.26
CA PRO A 400 -2.00 23.20 -8.90
C PRO A 400 -0.95 22.39 -8.15
N TYR A 401 0.19 22.16 -8.81
CA TYR A 401 1.36 21.53 -8.20
C TYR A 401 1.78 22.24 -6.91
N GLU A 402 2.12 21.48 -5.89
CA GLU A 402 2.66 21.99 -4.64
C GLU A 402 3.76 21.06 -4.10
N ASP A 403 4.90 21.65 -3.70
CA ASP A 403 5.96 20.90 -3.03
C ASP A 403 5.49 20.38 -1.67
N TRP A 404 5.93 19.18 -1.31
CA TRP A 404 5.64 18.57 0.01
C TRP A 404 6.62 19.03 1.08
N THR A 405 6.33 18.72 2.33
CA THR A 405 7.03 19.27 3.50
C THR A 405 8.54 19.13 3.41
N THR A 406 9.05 17.93 3.15
CA THR A 406 10.50 17.70 3.08
C THR A 406 11.14 18.41 1.89
N LYS A 407 10.44 18.49 0.75
CA LYS A 407 10.93 19.22 -0.43
C LYS A 407 11.02 20.72 -0.16
N LYS A 408 10.01 21.32 0.48
CA LYS A 408 10.04 22.72 0.94
C LYS A 408 11.20 22.96 1.93
N ALA A 409 11.38 22.06 2.90
CA ALA A 409 12.44 22.17 3.91
C ALA A 409 13.83 22.23 3.27
N TRP A 410 14.13 21.35 2.32
CA TRP A 410 15.42 21.32 1.64
C TRP A 410 15.64 22.47 0.65
N LYS A 411 14.58 23.14 0.22
CA LYS A 411 14.65 24.40 -0.55
C LYS A 411 14.80 25.64 0.32
N GLY A 412 14.68 25.53 1.64
CA GLY A 412 14.66 26.67 2.56
C GLY A 412 13.35 27.46 2.51
N GLU A 413 12.26 26.85 2.02
CA GLU A 413 10.94 27.46 1.94
C GLU A 413 10.20 27.31 3.28
N HIS A 414 9.14 28.12 3.46
CA HIS A 414 8.29 28.04 4.64
C HIS A 414 7.56 26.68 4.70
N LEU A 415 7.61 26.04 5.87
CA LEU A 415 6.90 24.80 6.18
C LEU A 415 6.20 24.87 7.54
N HIS A 416 5.16 24.10 7.71
CA HIS A 416 4.52 23.96 9.01
C HIS A 416 5.43 23.19 9.97
N ARG A 417 5.67 23.77 11.18
CA ARG A 417 6.48 23.13 12.21
C ARG A 417 5.84 21.83 12.67
N ASP A 418 6.62 20.78 12.86
CA ASP A 418 6.14 19.53 13.44
C ASP A 418 5.82 19.69 14.94
N TYR A 419 5.00 18.80 15.46
CA TYR A 419 4.49 18.83 16.83
C TYR A 419 4.26 17.39 17.32
N LYS A 420 4.16 17.22 18.62
CA LYS A 420 3.71 15.96 19.23
C LYS A 420 2.25 16.08 19.66
N VAL A 421 1.54 14.97 19.70
CA VAL A 421 0.19 14.89 20.23
C VAL A 421 0.09 13.83 21.32
N GLU A 422 -0.72 14.15 22.34
CA GLU A 422 -1.01 13.26 23.46
C GLU A 422 -2.53 13.02 23.47
N TYR A 423 -3.00 11.94 22.80
CA TYR A 423 -4.41 11.48 22.90
C TYR A 423 -4.53 10.01 23.17
#